data_f3c9b345470ec15ebe17c268886d6c95
#
_entry.id   f3c9b345470ec15ebe17c268886d6c95
#
_cell.length_a   1.000
_cell.length_b   1.000
_cell.length_c   1.000
_cell.angle_alpha   90.00
_cell.angle_beta   90.00
_cell.angle_gamma   90.00
#
_symmetry.space_group_name_H-M   'P 1'
#
loop_
_entity.id
_entity.type
_entity.pdbx_description
1 polymer ?
#
loop_
_entity_poly.entity_id
_entity_poly.type
_entity_poly.pdbx_seq_one_letter_code
_entity_poly.pdbx_strand_id
1 'polypeptide(L)'
;AWLDPTLTYSSAIFAQGDTLEAAQQRKIDAVLDRVNVPPDGTLLEIGCGWGALAEAAGKRGIGVRAITLASEQQRHVVARTSGLPVAVSLTDYRDVRGMYDAVASIEMVEAVGERYWADYVKAIARALKPGGRAAIQFIKIADDIWSGYRANVDFIQAYVFPGGMLIHEPQFRALAEAEGLTWQDRHAFGLDYAETLLQWRLNFDKAVADG
;
A
#
# COMPACT_ATOMS: atom_id res chain seq x y z
N ALA A 1 -7.22 19.31 7.38
CA ALA A 1 -6.37 18.19 6.98
C ALA A 1 -6.23 18.19 5.46
N TRP A 2 -5.05 17.83 4.94
CA TRP A 2 -4.75 17.86 3.50
C TRP A 2 -5.08 16.55 2.76
N LEU A 3 -5.25 15.45 3.48
CA LEU A 3 -5.75 14.19 2.92
C LEU A 3 -7.27 14.25 2.66
N ASP A 4 -7.76 13.30 1.87
CA ASP A 4 -9.18 13.04 1.69
C ASP A 4 -9.83 12.50 2.99
N PRO A 5 -11.17 12.44 3.09
CA PRO A 5 -11.85 11.95 4.29
C PRO A 5 -11.49 10.50 4.68
N THR A 6 -11.03 9.68 3.74
CA THR A 6 -10.59 8.31 4.03
C THR A 6 -9.21 8.24 4.69
N LEU A 7 -8.49 9.37 4.75
CA LEU A 7 -7.13 9.49 5.25
C LEU A 7 -6.12 8.61 4.47
N THR A 8 -6.36 8.39 3.18
CA THR A 8 -5.47 7.55 2.36
C THR A 8 -4.22 8.34 1.96
N TYR A 9 -3.06 7.94 2.50
CA TYR A 9 -1.76 8.56 2.22
C TYR A 9 -0.97 7.73 1.21
N SER A 10 -1.45 7.71 -0.03
CA SER A 10 -0.83 7.05 -1.19
C SER A 10 -1.47 7.55 -2.47
N SER A 11 -0.87 7.28 -3.64
CA SER A 11 -1.44 7.68 -4.93
C SER A 11 -2.84 7.12 -5.13
N ALA A 12 -3.75 7.95 -5.62
CA ALA A 12 -5.09 7.57 -6.07
C ALA A 12 -5.06 7.06 -7.52
N ILE A 13 -6.18 6.54 -8.02
CA ILE A 13 -6.43 6.24 -9.45
C ILE A 13 -7.63 7.08 -9.90
N PHE A 14 -7.39 8.06 -10.78
CA PHE A 14 -8.41 9.00 -11.23
C PHE A 14 -9.16 8.50 -12.46
N ALA A 15 -10.45 8.79 -12.51
CA ALA A 15 -11.22 8.89 -13.74
C ALA A 15 -11.63 10.34 -13.95
N GLN A 16 -12.11 10.65 -15.16
CA GLN A 16 -12.51 12.00 -15.48
C GLN A 16 -13.60 12.51 -14.53
N GLY A 17 -13.34 13.62 -13.88
CA GLY A 17 -14.28 14.28 -12.97
C GLY A 17 -14.28 13.72 -11.53
N ASP A 18 -13.40 12.80 -11.20
CA ASP A 18 -13.30 12.28 -9.83
C ASP A 18 -12.85 13.37 -8.86
N THR A 19 -13.42 13.34 -7.66
CA THR A 19 -12.80 13.97 -6.48
C THR A 19 -11.65 13.08 -5.97
N LEU A 20 -10.78 13.64 -5.12
CA LEU A 20 -9.71 12.85 -4.50
C LEU A 20 -10.26 11.62 -3.74
N GLU A 21 -11.36 11.79 -3.01
CA GLU A 21 -12.02 10.70 -2.29
C GLU A 21 -12.50 9.58 -3.24
N ALA A 22 -13.18 9.96 -4.34
CA ALA A 22 -13.64 9.00 -5.35
C ALA A 22 -12.47 8.25 -6.01
N ALA A 23 -11.38 8.97 -6.31
CA ALA A 23 -10.16 8.39 -6.89
C ALA A 23 -9.46 7.44 -5.91
N GLN A 24 -9.42 7.77 -4.60
CA GLN A 24 -8.90 6.87 -3.56
C GLN A 24 -9.77 5.62 -3.40
N GLN A 25 -11.10 5.77 -3.41
CA GLN A 25 -12.00 4.62 -3.37
C GLN A 25 -11.81 3.71 -4.59
N ARG A 26 -11.69 4.29 -5.79
CA ARG A 26 -11.40 3.54 -7.03
C ARG A 26 -10.11 2.74 -6.93
N LYS A 27 -9.05 3.31 -6.35
CA LYS A 27 -7.78 2.64 -6.13
C LYS A 27 -7.95 1.45 -5.16
N ILE A 28 -8.65 1.65 -4.06
CA ILE A 28 -8.93 0.60 -3.07
C ILE A 28 -9.73 -0.54 -3.71
N ASP A 29 -10.77 -0.21 -4.47
CA ASP A 29 -11.58 -1.20 -5.18
C ASP A 29 -10.73 -1.97 -6.20
N ALA A 30 -9.88 -1.27 -6.97
CA ALA A 30 -8.96 -1.91 -7.91
C ALA A 30 -7.97 -2.87 -7.25
N VAL A 31 -7.50 -2.58 -6.03
CA VAL A 31 -6.66 -3.50 -5.24
C VAL A 31 -7.44 -4.71 -4.79
N LEU A 32 -8.63 -4.51 -4.20
CA LEU A 32 -9.49 -5.59 -3.70
C LEU A 32 -9.97 -6.52 -4.84
N ASP A 33 -10.30 -5.96 -6.00
CA ASP A 33 -10.72 -6.74 -7.17
C ASP A 33 -9.56 -7.59 -7.72
N ARG A 34 -8.31 -7.09 -7.70
CA ARG A 34 -7.12 -7.85 -8.12
C ARG A 34 -6.79 -9.01 -7.21
N VAL A 35 -6.89 -8.81 -5.91
CA VAL A 35 -6.64 -9.90 -4.94
C VAL A 35 -7.75 -10.96 -4.97
N ASN A 36 -8.96 -10.56 -5.37
CA ASN A 36 -10.10 -11.45 -5.61
C ASN A 36 -10.27 -12.51 -4.50
N VAL A 37 -10.41 -12.03 -3.26
CA VAL A 37 -10.58 -12.90 -2.09
C VAL A 37 -11.85 -13.74 -2.26
N PRO A 38 -11.80 -15.08 -2.09
CA PRO A 38 -12.99 -15.92 -2.19
C PRO A 38 -13.99 -15.63 -1.06
N PRO A 39 -15.26 -16.06 -1.19
CA PRO A 39 -16.21 -16.02 -0.08
C PRO A 39 -15.61 -16.65 1.19
N ASP A 40 -15.83 -16.01 2.33
CA ASP A 40 -15.28 -16.39 3.65
C ASP A 40 -13.74 -16.45 3.71
N GLY A 41 -13.08 -15.88 2.70
CA GLY A 41 -11.64 -15.80 2.62
C GLY A 41 -11.04 -14.74 3.52
N THR A 42 -9.70 -14.77 3.61
CA THR A 42 -8.94 -13.89 4.49
C THR A 42 -7.91 -13.08 3.73
N LEU A 43 -7.79 -11.80 4.09
CA LEU A 43 -6.83 -10.84 3.55
C LEU A 43 -5.82 -10.45 4.64
N LEU A 44 -4.53 -10.50 4.31
CA LEU A 44 -3.49 -9.81 5.08
C LEU A 44 -3.22 -8.45 4.42
N GLU A 45 -3.38 -7.37 5.19
CA GLU A 45 -2.94 -6.03 4.79
C GLU A 45 -1.64 -5.67 5.50
N ILE A 46 -0.57 -5.47 4.73
CA ILE A 46 0.76 -5.09 5.24
C ILE A 46 0.93 -3.57 5.11
N GLY A 47 0.98 -2.88 6.26
CA GLY A 47 1.03 -1.42 6.29
C GLY A 47 -0.35 -0.78 6.11
N CYS A 48 -1.25 -1.02 7.06
CA CYS A 48 -2.66 -0.62 6.91
C CYS A 48 -2.93 0.90 6.97
N GLY A 49 -1.91 1.72 7.26
CA GLY A 49 -2.08 3.15 7.37
C GLY A 49 -3.25 3.52 8.31
N TRP A 50 -4.17 4.35 7.84
CA TRP A 50 -5.37 4.76 8.58
C TRP A 50 -6.60 3.86 8.31
N GLY A 51 -6.41 2.71 7.65
CA GLY A 51 -7.38 1.62 7.57
C GLY A 51 -8.42 1.72 6.46
N ALA A 52 -8.21 2.53 5.44
CA ALA A 52 -9.18 2.68 4.35
C ALA A 52 -9.41 1.36 3.59
N LEU A 53 -8.35 0.61 3.27
CA LEU A 53 -8.48 -0.68 2.59
C LEU A 53 -9.04 -1.75 3.54
N ALA A 54 -8.58 -1.81 4.80
CA ALA A 54 -9.14 -2.73 5.80
C ALA A 54 -10.64 -2.55 5.98
N GLU A 55 -11.10 -1.29 6.09
CA GLU A 55 -12.53 -0.97 6.20
C GLU A 55 -13.32 -1.40 4.95
N ALA A 56 -12.83 -1.06 3.77
CA ALA A 56 -13.48 -1.42 2.51
C ALA A 56 -13.57 -2.94 2.33
N ALA A 57 -12.51 -3.69 2.67
CA ALA A 57 -12.50 -5.15 2.64
C ALA A 57 -13.48 -5.73 3.68
N GLY A 58 -13.47 -5.20 4.91
CA GLY A 58 -14.40 -5.62 5.96
C GLY A 58 -15.87 -5.37 5.61
N LYS A 59 -16.20 -4.25 4.95
CA LYS A 59 -17.53 -3.94 4.41
C LYS A 59 -17.96 -4.92 3.29
N ARG A 60 -17.01 -5.51 2.57
CA ARG A 60 -17.25 -6.61 1.61
C ARG A 60 -17.39 -7.98 2.29
N GLY A 61 -17.32 -8.06 3.63
CA GLY A 61 -17.40 -9.31 4.39
C GLY A 61 -16.11 -10.12 4.42
N ILE A 62 -14.99 -9.57 3.94
CA ILE A 62 -13.69 -10.22 3.94
C ILE A 62 -13.10 -10.16 5.36
N GLY A 63 -12.63 -11.30 5.88
CA GLY A 63 -11.87 -11.34 7.13
C GLY A 63 -10.47 -10.71 6.93
N VAL A 64 -10.19 -9.61 7.63
CA VAL A 64 -8.92 -8.87 7.43
C VAL A 64 -8.02 -9.00 8.65
N ARG A 65 -6.77 -9.35 8.41
CA ARG A 65 -5.66 -9.13 9.32
C ARG A 65 -4.88 -7.91 8.84
N ALA A 66 -5.01 -6.77 9.52
CA ALA A 66 -4.31 -5.53 9.21
C ALA A 66 -3.12 -5.35 10.15
N ILE A 67 -1.94 -5.05 9.63
CA ILE A 67 -0.75 -4.83 10.44
C ILE A 67 -0.13 -3.44 10.20
N THR A 68 0.38 -2.86 11.28
CA THR A 68 1.12 -1.59 11.29
C THR A 68 2.18 -1.61 12.40
N LEU A 69 3.13 -0.68 12.35
CA LEU A 69 4.08 -0.44 13.44
C LEU A 69 3.72 0.81 14.27
N ALA A 70 2.72 1.61 13.82
CA ALA A 70 2.31 2.84 14.48
C ALA A 70 1.12 2.61 15.41
N SER A 71 1.29 2.88 16.71
CA SER A 71 0.24 2.71 17.72
C SER A 71 -0.97 3.62 17.49
N GLU A 72 -0.74 4.82 16.95
CA GLU A 72 -1.79 5.78 16.59
C GLU A 72 -2.66 5.23 15.46
N GLN A 73 -2.04 4.69 14.42
CA GLN A 73 -2.75 4.04 13.33
C GLN A 73 -3.55 2.83 13.82
N GLN A 74 -2.95 1.96 14.64
CA GLN A 74 -3.65 0.82 15.21
C GLN A 74 -4.92 1.25 15.94
N ARG A 75 -4.83 2.21 16.87
CA ARG A 75 -5.98 2.72 17.62
C ARG A 75 -7.08 3.27 16.73
N HIS A 76 -6.67 4.07 15.72
CA HIS A 76 -7.60 4.64 14.76
C HIS A 76 -8.32 3.56 13.95
N VAL A 77 -7.57 2.59 13.40
CA VAL A 77 -8.11 1.53 12.55
C VAL A 77 -9.05 0.62 13.35
N VAL A 78 -8.71 0.27 14.60
CA VAL A 78 -9.60 -0.49 15.49
C VAL A 78 -10.94 0.23 15.69
N ALA A 79 -10.91 1.54 15.94
CA ALA A 79 -12.13 2.33 16.09
C ALA A 79 -12.92 2.42 14.76
N ARG A 80 -12.25 2.69 13.67
CA ARG A 80 -12.81 2.83 12.31
C ARG A 80 -13.50 1.55 11.83
N THR A 81 -12.92 0.39 12.12
CA THR A 81 -13.41 -0.92 11.67
C THR A 81 -14.24 -1.66 12.69
N SER A 82 -14.73 -0.95 13.73
CA SER A 82 -15.58 -1.52 14.76
C SER A 82 -16.83 -2.16 14.16
N GLY A 83 -17.11 -3.41 14.53
CA GLY A 83 -18.23 -4.19 13.97
C GLY A 83 -17.95 -4.87 12.63
N LEU A 84 -16.78 -4.66 12.03
CA LEU A 84 -16.34 -5.35 10.82
C LEU A 84 -15.41 -6.53 11.17
N PRO A 85 -15.27 -7.54 10.28
CA PRO A 85 -14.39 -8.69 10.48
C PRO A 85 -12.90 -8.32 10.26
N VAL A 86 -12.42 -7.30 10.99
CA VAL A 86 -11.06 -6.74 10.86
C VAL A 86 -10.34 -6.86 12.19
N ALA A 87 -9.19 -7.54 12.19
CA ALA A 87 -8.28 -7.62 13.32
C ALA A 87 -7.00 -6.81 13.03
N VAL A 88 -6.69 -5.84 13.91
CA VAL A 88 -5.54 -4.94 13.74
C VAL A 88 -4.48 -5.23 14.80
N SER A 89 -3.20 -5.29 14.40
CA SER A 89 -2.11 -5.50 15.35
C SER A 89 -0.86 -4.69 15.05
N LEU A 90 -0.12 -4.37 16.10
CA LEU A 90 1.27 -3.90 16.02
C LEU A 90 2.17 -5.10 15.72
N THR A 91 2.49 -5.31 14.44
CA THR A 91 3.25 -6.48 13.99
C THR A 91 4.14 -6.08 12.82
N ASP A 92 5.40 -6.45 12.89
CA ASP A 92 6.31 -6.36 11.75
C ASP A 92 5.94 -7.44 10.72
N TYR A 93 5.99 -7.11 9.43
CA TYR A 93 5.66 -8.07 8.36
C TYR A 93 6.51 -9.35 8.42
N ARG A 94 7.74 -9.26 8.94
CA ARG A 94 8.65 -10.40 9.14
C ARG A 94 8.13 -11.39 10.18
N ASP A 95 7.34 -10.91 11.12
CA ASP A 95 6.79 -11.70 12.23
C ASP A 95 5.39 -12.24 11.96
N VAL A 96 4.79 -11.92 10.82
CA VAL A 96 3.48 -12.46 10.43
C VAL A 96 3.53 -13.98 10.40
N ARG A 97 2.50 -14.59 10.98
CA ARG A 97 2.27 -16.04 11.01
C ARG A 97 0.89 -16.33 10.43
N GLY A 98 0.75 -17.56 9.92
CA GLY A 98 -0.47 -17.99 9.25
C GLY A 98 -0.41 -17.78 7.74
N MET A 99 -1.46 -18.27 7.08
CA MET A 99 -1.61 -18.19 5.62
C MET A 99 -2.96 -17.56 5.30
N TYR A 100 -2.99 -16.73 4.27
CA TYR A 100 -4.13 -15.93 3.84
C TYR A 100 -4.47 -16.24 2.39
N ASP A 101 -5.71 -16.04 2.00
CA ASP A 101 -6.15 -16.19 0.62
C ASP A 101 -5.58 -15.08 -0.26
N ALA A 102 -5.32 -13.90 0.35
CA ALA A 102 -4.74 -12.77 -0.34
C ALA A 102 -3.83 -11.94 0.58
N VAL A 103 -2.92 -11.18 -0.06
CA VAL A 103 -2.09 -10.14 0.57
C VAL A 103 -2.27 -8.83 -0.18
N ALA A 104 -2.46 -7.72 0.53
CA ALA A 104 -2.44 -6.38 -0.04
C ALA A 104 -1.41 -5.52 0.69
N SER A 105 -0.70 -4.67 -0.05
CA SER A 105 0.19 -3.67 0.53
C SER A 105 0.30 -2.47 -0.40
N ILE A 106 0.07 -1.27 0.15
CA ILE A 106 -0.02 -0.04 -0.62
C ILE A 106 1.06 0.93 -0.13
N GLU A 107 2.03 1.24 -0.99
CA GLU A 107 3.13 2.19 -0.75
C GLU A 107 3.79 2.01 0.63
N MET A 108 4.14 0.77 0.95
CA MET A 108 4.84 0.40 2.18
C MET A 108 6.27 -0.08 1.90
N VAL A 109 6.48 -0.74 0.76
CA VAL A 109 7.79 -1.34 0.42
C VAL A 109 8.89 -0.28 0.24
N GLU A 110 8.54 0.95 -0.08
CA GLU A 110 9.44 2.09 -0.14
C GLU A 110 10.14 2.36 1.19
N ALA A 111 9.45 2.11 2.31
CA ALA A 111 9.99 2.28 3.66
C ALA A 111 10.88 1.10 4.11
N VAL A 112 10.89 0.01 3.35
CA VAL A 112 11.65 -1.21 3.71
C VAL A 112 13.14 -1.07 3.41
N GLY A 113 13.51 -0.35 2.35
CA GLY A 113 14.87 -0.24 1.83
C GLY A 113 15.33 -1.47 1.04
N GLU A 114 16.19 -1.24 0.04
CA GLU A 114 16.59 -2.26 -0.96
C GLU A 114 17.11 -3.56 -0.33
N ARG A 115 17.92 -3.45 0.70
CA ARG A 115 18.53 -4.62 1.37
C ARG A 115 17.53 -5.61 1.95
N TYR A 116 16.28 -5.19 2.17
CA TYR A 116 15.23 -6.02 2.77
C TYR A 116 14.11 -6.40 1.80
N TRP A 117 14.22 -6.03 0.51
CA TRP A 117 13.20 -6.38 -0.47
C TRP A 117 13.01 -7.90 -0.59
N ALA A 118 14.11 -8.68 -0.53
CA ALA A 118 14.03 -10.14 -0.54
C ALA A 118 13.25 -10.68 0.67
N ASP A 119 13.49 -10.15 1.87
CA ASP A 119 12.78 -10.54 3.09
C ASP A 119 11.29 -10.17 3.01
N TYR A 120 10.99 -9.00 2.42
CA TYR A 120 9.61 -8.54 2.22
C TYR A 120 8.85 -9.45 1.27
N VAL A 121 9.41 -9.75 0.11
CA VAL A 121 8.81 -10.64 -0.87
C VAL A 121 8.64 -12.05 -0.32
N LYS A 122 9.64 -12.57 0.38
CA LYS A 122 9.58 -13.87 1.08
C LYS A 122 8.48 -13.91 2.14
N ALA A 123 8.27 -12.82 2.89
CA ALA A 123 7.19 -12.73 3.87
C ALA A 123 5.81 -12.79 3.18
N ILE A 124 5.64 -12.11 2.04
CA ILE A 124 4.41 -12.17 1.23
C ILE A 124 4.19 -13.60 0.72
N ALA A 125 5.19 -14.21 0.09
CA ALA A 125 5.08 -15.56 -0.46
C ALA A 125 4.70 -16.59 0.62
N ARG A 126 5.33 -16.51 1.80
CA ARG A 126 5.03 -17.36 2.96
C ARG A 126 3.62 -17.14 3.51
N ALA A 127 3.10 -15.91 3.44
CA ALA A 127 1.78 -15.57 3.95
C ALA A 127 0.64 -15.94 3.00
N LEU A 128 0.93 -16.27 1.75
CA LEU A 128 -0.07 -16.68 0.78
C LEU A 128 -0.36 -18.17 0.86
N LYS A 129 -1.62 -18.56 0.83
CA LYS A 129 -2.05 -19.93 0.53
C LYS A 129 -1.68 -20.29 -0.92
N PRO A 130 -1.53 -21.58 -1.25
CA PRO A 130 -1.37 -22.00 -2.65
C PRO A 130 -2.51 -21.45 -3.52
N GLY A 131 -2.17 -20.80 -4.63
CA GLY A 131 -3.12 -20.13 -5.51
C GLY A 131 -3.63 -18.77 -5.04
N GLY A 132 -3.21 -18.31 -3.86
CA GLY A 132 -3.51 -16.96 -3.33
C GLY A 132 -2.86 -15.86 -4.16
N ARG A 133 -3.37 -14.63 -4.03
CA ARG A 133 -2.91 -13.47 -4.80
C ARG A 133 -2.38 -12.36 -3.91
N ALA A 134 -1.34 -11.66 -4.37
CA ALA A 134 -0.88 -10.42 -3.76
C ALA A 134 -1.11 -9.24 -4.70
N ALA A 135 -1.62 -8.13 -4.17
CA ALA A 135 -1.65 -6.83 -4.87
C ALA A 135 -0.75 -5.85 -4.13
N ILE A 136 0.31 -5.42 -4.80
CA ILE A 136 1.30 -4.52 -4.23
C ILE A 136 1.33 -3.24 -5.06
N GLN A 137 0.95 -2.12 -4.44
CA GLN A 137 1.15 -0.80 -5.03
C GLN A 137 2.47 -0.23 -4.54
N PHE A 138 3.28 0.28 -5.46
CA PHE A 138 4.55 0.91 -5.13
C PHE A 138 4.93 1.99 -6.16
N ILE A 139 5.83 2.88 -5.75
CA ILE A 139 6.40 3.91 -6.60
C ILE A 139 7.68 3.34 -7.23
N LYS A 140 7.70 3.23 -8.56
CA LYS A 140 8.89 2.78 -9.27
C LYS A 140 9.79 3.94 -9.68
N ILE A 141 11.09 3.69 -9.68
CA ILE A 141 12.08 4.53 -10.35
C ILE A 141 12.24 4.07 -11.81
N ALA A 142 12.55 4.99 -12.71
CA ALA A 142 12.87 4.64 -14.09
C ALA A 142 14.21 3.89 -14.17
N ASP A 143 14.28 2.90 -15.05
CA ASP A 143 15.41 1.96 -15.10
C ASP A 143 16.72 2.64 -15.48
N ASP A 144 16.66 3.65 -16.37
CA ASP A 144 17.80 4.43 -16.87
C ASP A 144 18.46 5.31 -15.79
N ILE A 145 17.71 5.75 -14.78
CA ILE A 145 18.24 6.57 -13.69
C ILE A 145 18.50 5.77 -12.39
N TRP A 146 18.17 4.48 -12.36
CA TRP A 146 18.29 3.64 -11.17
C TRP A 146 19.68 3.67 -10.52
N SER A 147 20.73 3.51 -11.32
CA SER A 147 22.12 3.47 -10.81
C SER A 147 22.52 4.77 -10.11
N GLY A 148 22.14 5.92 -10.68
CA GLY A 148 22.37 7.24 -10.09
C GLY A 148 21.54 7.47 -8.83
N TYR A 149 20.26 7.09 -8.85
CA TYR A 149 19.36 7.20 -7.70
C TYR A 149 19.86 6.36 -6.52
N ARG A 150 20.28 5.12 -6.77
CA ARG A 150 20.80 4.20 -5.74
C ARG A 150 22.10 4.69 -5.10
N ALA A 151 22.94 5.39 -5.85
CA ALA A 151 24.25 5.87 -5.41
C ALA A 151 24.21 7.19 -4.64
N ASN A 152 23.09 7.92 -4.69
CA ASN A 152 22.94 9.24 -4.12
C ASN A 152 21.70 9.32 -3.22
N VAL A 153 21.68 10.34 -2.38
CA VAL A 153 20.51 10.67 -1.54
C VAL A 153 19.87 11.92 -2.11
N ASP A 154 18.61 11.85 -2.50
CA ASP A 154 17.85 13.00 -2.96
C ASP A 154 17.17 13.78 -1.81
N PHE A 155 16.48 14.87 -2.15
CA PHE A 155 15.76 15.68 -1.17
C PHE A 155 14.69 14.88 -0.42
N ILE A 156 13.96 14.02 -1.12
CA ILE A 156 12.88 13.23 -0.53
C ILE A 156 13.45 12.23 0.49
N GLN A 157 14.52 11.53 0.12
CA GLN A 157 15.22 10.60 1.01
C GLN A 157 15.87 11.30 2.21
N ALA A 158 16.38 12.53 2.02
CA ALA A 158 17.05 13.26 3.09
C ALA A 158 16.09 13.86 4.11
N TYR A 159 14.93 14.40 3.68
CA TYR A 159 14.09 15.28 4.49
C TYR A 159 12.64 14.84 4.66
N VAL A 160 12.09 14.02 3.75
CA VAL A 160 10.68 13.62 3.77
C VAL A 160 10.51 12.18 4.24
N PHE A 161 11.24 11.25 3.61
CA PHE A 161 11.22 9.82 3.94
C PHE A 161 12.64 9.29 4.15
N PRO A 162 13.28 9.60 5.30
CA PRO A 162 14.62 9.13 5.60
C PRO A 162 14.72 7.59 5.53
N GLY A 163 15.62 7.11 4.66
CA GLY A 163 15.80 5.68 4.41
C GLY A 163 14.81 5.08 3.40
N GLY A 164 13.90 5.87 2.85
CA GLY A 164 12.99 5.45 1.79
C GLY A 164 13.73 5.14 0.50
N MET A 165 13.21 4.19 -0.28
CA MET A 165 13.80 3.76 -1.55
C MET A 165 12.69 3.44 -2.56
N LEU A 166 12.70 4.15 -3.71
CA LEU A 166 11.81 3.82 -4.83
C LEU A 166 12.20 2.47 -5.44
N ILE A 167 11.23 1.77 -5.97
CA ILE A 167 11.39 0.39 -6.39
C ILE A 167 11.95 0.29 -7.81
N HIS A 168 13.05 -0.45 -7.97
CA HIS A 168 13.52 -0.91 -9.27
C HIS A 168 12.71 -2.14 -9.68
N GLU A 169 11.70 -1.94 -10.52
CA GLU A 169 10.71 -2.97 -10.87
C GLU A 169 11.34 -4.27 -11.38
N PRO A 170 12.36 -4.26 -12.29
CA PRO A 170 12.98 -5.50 -12.75
C PRO A 170 13.61 -6.34 -11.62
N GLN A 171 14.30 -5.69 -10.68
CA GLN A 171 14.93 -6.37 -9.54
C GLN A 171 13.87 -6.92 -8.58
N PHE A 172 12.85 -6.12 -8.27
CA PHE A 172 11.77 -6.54 -7.36
C PHE A 172 10.95 -7.69 -7.94
N ARG A 173 10.68 -7.66 -9.25
CA ARG A 173 10.04 -8.75 -9.98
C ARG A 173 10.87 -10.03 -9.92
N ALA A 174 12.18 -9.95 -10.16
CA ALA A 174 13.06 -11.12 -10.08
C ALA A 174 13.05 -11.76 -8.68
N LEU A 175 12.99 -10.96 -7.61
CA LEU A 175 12.83 -11.45 -6.25
C LEU A 175 11.48 -12.17 -6.05
N ALA A 176 10.38 -11.63 -6.60
CA ALA A 176 9.06 -12.26 -6.52
C ALA A 176 9.04 -13.62 -7.23
N GLU A 177 9.59 -13.67 -8.43
CA GLU A 177 9.69 -14.91 -9.23
C GLU A 177 10.58 -15.96 -8.55
N ALA A 178 11.65 -15.55 -7.87
CA ALA A 178 12.52 -16.45 -7.10
C ALA A 178 11.81 -17.10 -5.89
N GLU A 179 10.81 -16.43 -5.32
CA GLU A 179 9.96 -16.96 -4.24
C GLU A 179 8.73 -17.71 -4.78
N GLY A 180 8.66 -17.98 -6.09
CA GLY A 180 7.59 -18.76 -6.74
C GLY A 180 6.32 -17.94 -7.03
N LEU A 181 6.36 -16.62 -6.92
CA LEU A 181 5.24 -15.74 -7.29
C LEU A 181 5.25 -15.47 -8.79
N THR A 182 4.08 -15.46 -9.42
CA THR A 182 3.94 -15.08 -10.82
C THR A 182 3.57 -13.59 -10.92
N TRP A 183 4.40 -12.83 -11.63
CA TRP A 183 4.14 -11.40 -11.88
C TRP A 183 3.11 -11.23 -12.99
N GLN A 184 1.99 -10.58 -12.68
CA GLN A 184 0.88 -10.38 -13.62
C GLN A 184 0.10 -9.08 -13.31
N ASP A 185 -0.82 -8.71 -14.18
CA ASP A 185 -1.77 -7.59 -14.02
C ASP A 185 -1.11 -6.24 -13.70
N ARG A 186 0.04 -5.98 -14.31
CA ARG A 186 0.77 -4.72 -14.14
C ARG A 186 -0.07 -3.53 -14.63
N HIS A 187 -0.28 -2.57 -13.74
CA HIS A 187 -0.95 -1.31 -14.07
C HIS A 187 -0.10 -0.12 -13.61
N ALA A 188 0.29 0.74 -14.54
CA ALA A 188 1.04 1.96 -14.25
C ALA A 188 0.12 3.18 -14.33
N PHE A 189 0.12 4.01 -13.27
CA PHE A 189 -0.71 5.21 -13.14
C PHE A 189 0.09 6.40 -12.56
N GLY A 190 1.32 6.59 -13.03
CA GLY A 190 2.21 7.64 -12.54
C GLY A 190 1.68 9.07 -12.74
N LEU A 191 0.84 9.32 -13.74
CA LEU A 191 0.18 10.62 -13.93
C LEU A 191 -0.86 10.91 -12.84
N ASP A 192 -1.53 9.88 -12.34
CA ASP A 192 -2.47 9.98 -11.24
C ASP A 192 -1.78 10.37 -9.94
N TYR A 193 -0.50 10.02 -9.79
CA TYR A 193 0.28 10.46 -8.63
C TYR A 193 0.54 11.98 -8.68
N ALA A 194 0.83 12.53 -9.85
CA ALA A 194 0.96 13.97 -10.01
C ALA A 194 -0.35 14.69 -9.65
N GLU A 195 -1.49 14.18 -10.10
CA GLU A 195 -2.82 14.70 -9.74
C GLU A 195 -3.09 14.55 -8.23
N THR A 196 -2.77 13.42 -7.63
CA THR A 196 -2.89 13.20 -6.18
C THR A 196 -2.12 14.26 -5.39
N LEU A 197 -0.87 14.54 -5.77
CA LEU A 197 -0.04 15.56 -5.12
C LEU A 197 -0.62 16.97 -5.30
N LEU A 198 -1.17 17.27 -6.48
CA LEU A 198 -1.86 18.54 -6.72
C LEU A 198 -3.07 18.70 -5.81
N GLN A 199 -3.91 17.68 -5.68
CA GLN A 199 -5.08 17.71 -4.82
C GLN A 199 -4.68 17.85 -3.33
N TRP A 200 -3.64 17.15 -2.88
CA TRP A 200 -3.11 17.32 -1.52
C TRP A 200 -2.61 18.74 -1.29
N ARG A 201 -1.92 19.34 -2.25
CA ARG A 201 -1.46 20.73 -2.15
C ARG A 201 -2.63 21.69 -2.03
N LEU A 202 -3.65 21.57 -2.90
CA LEU A 202 -4.84 22.43 -2.84
C LEU A 202 -5.57 22.33 -1.50
N ASN A 203 -5.71 21.12 -0.96
CA ASN A 203 -6.29 20.91 0.36
C ASN A 203 -5.43 21.53 1.48
N PHE A 204 -4.11 21.40 1.38
CA PHE A 204 -3.18 22.00 2.34
C PHE A 204 -3.25 23.53 2.31
N ASP A 205 -3.17 24.13 1.12
CA ASP A 205 -3.21 25.59 0.95
C ASP A 205 -4.54 26.16 1.49
N LYS A 206 -5.66 25.45 1.25
CA LYS A 206 -6.95 25.81 1.84
C LYS A 206 -6.94 25.72 3.36
N ALA A 207 -6.44 24.62 3.92
CA ALA A 207 -6.39 24.44 5.38
C ALA A 207 -5.52 25.49 6.07
N VAL A 208 -4.43 25.94 5.42
CA VAL A 208 -3.58 27.06 5.92
C VAL A 208 -4.31 28.40 5.85
N ALA A 209 -5.13 28.63 4.82
CA ALA A 209 -5.89 29.87 4.66
C ALA A 209 -7.06 29.96 5.67
N ASP A 210 -7.62 28.83 6.04
CA ASP A 210 -8.77 28.77 6.99
C ASP A 210 -8.34 28.84 8.48
N GLY A 211 -7.01 28.80 8.78
CA GLY A 211 -6.43 28.91 10.15
C GLY A 211 -6.23 27.58 10.81
#